data_693936b44b2a7db82efc4e42a98e7a7a
#
_entry.id   693936b44b2a7db82efc4e42a98e7a7a
#
_cell.length_a   1.000
_cell.length_b   1.000
_cell.length_c   1.000
_cell.angle_alpha   90.00
_cell.angle_beta   90.00
_cell.angle_gamma   90.00
#
_symmetry.space_group_name_H-M   'P 1'
#
loop_
_entity.id
_entity.type
_entity.pdbx_description
1 polymer ?
#
loop_
_entity_poly.entity_id
_entity_poly.type
_entity_poly.pdbx_seq_one_letter_code
_entity_poly.pdbx_strand_id
1 'polypeptide(L)'
;MARRTNDEGVDFIKRWEGKRLTAYLDSVGVWTIGYGHTSKAGPPTVTKGMTITDAEAERILRADLAKFERNVERLVRVPLSDFQFATLVSLDFNTGALAKSTLLKKLNRGDYNAVPGELMKWVKGTDPKTGKKVTIGGLVNRRAAECGLWAKGEFVSSNYVTAMPAKPPLLTGENVTVAAGVLGSLATAASSPGPLQWALAAVMVAGLGAGVWWLIQRRREEAA
;
A
#
# COMPACT_ATOMS: atom_id res chain seq x y z
N MET A 1 9.98 12.84 -21.38
CA MET A 1 10.78 11.84 -20.66
C MET A 1 9.81 10.81 -20.09
N ALA A 2 10.19 9.53 -20.01
CA ALA A 2 9.36 8.51 -19.35
C ALA A 2 9.27 8.81 -17.86
N ARG A 3 8.10 8.66 -17.26
CA ARG A 3 7.86 8.86 -15.84
C ARG A 3 8.67 7.86 -15.01
N ARG A 4 9.22 8.29 -13.90
CA ARG A 4 10.00 7.47 -12.98
C ARG A 4 9.34 7.44 -11.60
N THR A 5 9.52 6.31 -10.92
CA THR A 5 9.14 6.17 -9.51
C THR A 5 9.99 7.14 -8.68
N ASN A 6 9.35 7.96 -7.86
CA ASN A 6 10.02 8.90 -6.97
C ASN A 6 10.82 8.16 -5.88
N ASP A 7 11.71 8.87 -5.19
CA ASP A 7 12.62 8.28 -4.19
C ASP A 7 11.85 7.55 -3.09
N GLU A 8 10.74 8.12 -2.61
CA GLU A 8 9.92 7.49 -1.57
C GLU A 8 9.27 6.19 -2.05
N GLY A 9 8.85 6.13 -3.30
CA GLY A 9 8.33 4.89 -3.93
C GLY A 9 9.42 3.84 -4.11
N VAL A 10 10.63 4.23 -4.48
CA VAL A 10 11.78 3.32 -4.56
C VAL A 10 12.14 2.79 -3.17
N ASP A 11 12.20 3.64 -2.15
CA ASP A 11 12.46 3.22 -0.76
C ASP A 11 11.35 2.33 -0.21
N PHE A 12 10.11 2.55 -0.63
CA PHE A 12 9.02 1.64 -0.32
C PHE A 12 9.27 0.24 -0.89
N ILE A 13 9.61 0.13 -2.17
CA ILE A 13 9.89 -1.15 -2.83
C ILE A 13 11.09 -1.85 -2.18
N LYS A 14 12.19 -1.14 -1.93
CA LYS A 14 13.40 -1.66 -1.25
C LYS A 14 13.09 -2.39 0.06
N ARG A 15 12.12 -1.88 0.85
CA ARG A 15 11.73 -2.50 2.13
C ARG A 15 11.11 -3.88 1.97
N TRP A 16 10.49 -4.17 0.82
CA TRP A 16 9.81 -5.44 0.58
C TRP A 16 10.67 -6.48 -0.15
N GLU A 17 11.68 -6.06 -0.88
CA GLU A 17 12.48 -7.00 -1.71
C GLU A 17 13.66 -7.62 -0.95
N GLY A 18 14.09 -7.01 0.15
CA GLY A 18 15.33 -7.39 0.82
C GLY A 18 16.56 -7.04 -0.02
N LYS A 19 17.73 -6.91 0.62
CA LYS A 19 18.97 -6.52 -0.05
C LYS A 19 20.09 -7.52 0.21
N ARG A 20 20.76 -7.97 -0.87
CA ARG A 20 21.99 -8.76 -0.80
C ARG A 20 23.06 -8.17 -1.69
N LEU A 21 24.18 -7.74 -1.09
CA LEU A 21 25.28 -7.11 -1.81
C LEU A 21 26.27 -8.13 -2.43
N THR A 22 26.15 -9.39 -2.06
CA THR A 22 26.92 -10.51 -2.66
C THR A 22 25.96 -11.43 -3.39
N ALA A 23 26.32 -11.85 -4.59
CA ALA A 23 25.53 -12.76 -5.42
C ALA A 23 25.27 -14.09 -4.71
N TYR A 24 24.05 -14.56 -4.78
CA TYR A 24 23.59 -15.83 -4.21
C TYR A 24 22.72 -16.58 -5.20
N LEU A 25 22.60 -17.89 -5.01
CA LEU A 25 21.60 -18.68 -5.74
C LEU A 25 20.24 -18.55 -5.05
N ASP A 26 19.22 -18.20 -5.82
CA ASP A 26 17.85 -18.20 -5.32
C ASP A 26 17.30 -19.64 -5.19
N SER A 27 16.04 -19.78 -4.77
CA SER A 27 15.40 -21.09 -4.55
C SER A 27 15.26 -21.97 -5.80
N VAL A 28 15.45 -21.38 -6.98
CA VAL A 28 15.39 -22.08 -8.28
C VAL A 28 16.77 -22.17 -8.96
N GLY A 29 17.84 -21.82 -8.23
CA GLY A 29 19.22 -21.96 -8.72
C GLY A 29 19.68 -20.85 -9.66
N VAL A 30 19.05 -19.67 -9.63
CA VAL A 30 19.43 -18.52 -10.45
C VAL A 30 20.31 -17.55 -9.64
N TRP A 31 21.45 -17.14 -10.21
CA TRP A 31 22.31 -16.13 -9.60
C TRP A 31 21.57 -14.79 -9.49
N THR A 32 21.46 -14.29 -8.28
CA THR A 32 20.67 -13.12 -7.88
C THR A 32 21.52 -12.19 -7.02
N ILE A 33 21.33 -10.86 -7.17
CA ILE A 33 22.05 -9.84 -6.40
C ILE A 33 21.17 -8.62 -6.14
N GLY A 34 21.58 -7.74 -5.24
CA GLY A 34 20.89 -6.49 -4.93
C GLY A 34 19.49 -6.72 -4.35
N TYR A 35 18.50 -6.16 -4.97
CA TYR A 35 17.08 -6.27 -4.63
C TYR A 35 16.36 -7.29 -5.53
N GLY A 36 16.95 -8.46 -5.72
CA GLY A 36 16.36 -9.53 -6.54
C GLY A 36 16.73 -9.47 -8.02
N HIS A 37 17.75 -8.70 -8.38
CA HIS A 37 18.22 -8.62 -9.76
C HIS A 37 18.86 -9.93 -10.23
N THR A 38 18.50 -10.35 -11.43
CA THR A 38 19.07 -11.49 -12.14
C THR A 38 19.49 -11.08 -13.55
N SER A 39 20.41 -11.83 -14.17
CA SER A 39 20.84 -11.55 -15.56
C SER A 39 19.71 -11.50 -16.57
N LYS A 40 18.53 -12.10 -16.26
CA LYS A 40 17.34 -12.05 -17.12
C LYS A 40 16.64 -10.67 -17.10
N ALA A 41 16.85 -9.89 -16.06
CA ALA A 41 16.28 -8.54 -15.96
C ALA A 41 17.03 -7.53 -16.87
N GLY A 42 18.28 -7.82 -17.18
CA GLY A 42 19.17 -6.99 -17.98
C GLY A 42 20.58 -6.89 -17.36
N PRO A 43 21.39 -5.92 -17.75
CA PRO A 43 22.69 -5.71 -17.15
C PRO A 43 22.57 -5.15 -15.71
N PRO A 44 23.54 -5.54 -14.83
CA PRO A 44 24.71 -6.36 -15.08
C PRO A 44 24.40 -7.87 -15.12
N THR A 45 25.24 -8.63 -15.82
CA THR A 45 25.19 -10.10 -15.71
C THR A 45 25.65 -10.52 -14.33
N VAL A 46 24.82 -11.28 -13.61
CA VAL A 46 25.14 -11.76 -12.26
C VAL A 46 25.93 -13.05 -12.32
N THR A 47 27.10 -13.05 -11.69
CA THR A 47 28.02 -14.20 -11.66
C THR A 47 28.34 -14.61 -10.23
N LYS A 48 28.82 -15.85 -10.05
CA LYS A 48 29.29 -16.35 -8.73
C LYS A 48 30.36 -15.43 -8.15
N GLY A 49 30.21 -15.05 -6.89
CA GLY A 49 31.17 -14.23 -6.16
C GLY A 49 31.10 -12.72 -6.49
N MET A 50 30.18 -12.31 -7.36
CA MET A 50 29.97 -10.88 -7.63
C MET A 50 29.54 -10.14 -6.37
N THR A 51 30.13 -8.96 -6.15
CA THR A 51 29.77 -8.05 -5.07
C THR A 51 29.46 -6.67 -5.63
N ILE A 52 28.54 -5.96 -5.00
CA ILE A 52 28.15 -4.59 -5.37
C ILE A 52 28.03 -3.72 -4.13
N THR A 53 28.10 -2.42 -4.31
CA THR A 53 27.82 -1.41 -3.28
C THR A 53 26.33 -1.17 -3.09
N ASP A 54 25.94 -0.50 -2.01
CA ASP A 54 24.55 -0.05 -1.79
C ASP A 54 24.04 0.86 -2.93
N ALA A 55 24.87 1.77 -3.38
CA ALA A 55 24.56 2.68 -4.48
C ALA A 55 24.33 1.92 -5.80
N GLU A 56 25.15 0.90 -6.07
CA GLU A 56 24.98 0.03 -7.25
C GLU A 56 23.72 -0.81 -7.15
N ALA A 57 23.41 -1.35 -5.97
CA ALA A 57 22.17 -2.10 -5.75
C ALA A 57 20.94 -1.23 -6.05
N GLU A 58 20.93 0.02 -5.58
CA GLU A 58 19.84 0.95 -5.88
C GLU A 58 19.80 1.32 -7.37
N ARG A 59 20.93 1.61 -8.00
CA ARG A 59 20.99 1.91 -9.43
C ARG A 59 20.44 0.75 -10.28
N ILE A 60 20.78 -0.49 -9.91
CA ILE A 60 20.28 -1.69 -10.58
C ILE A 60 18.76 -1.81 -10.38
N LEU A 61 18.25 -1.64 -9.15
CA LEU A 61 16.82 -1.66 -8.89
C LEU A 61 16.08 -0.63 -9.75
N ARG A 62 16.55 0.62 -9.81
CA ARG A 62 15.93 1.66 -10.64
C ARG A 62 15.92 1.30 -12.14
N ALA A 63 16.96 0.60 -12.62
CA ALA A 63 16.99 0.07 -13.99
C ALA A 63 15.94 -1.04 -14.19
N ASP A 64 15.81 -1.95 -13.23
CA ASP A 64 14.82 -3.03 -13.27
C ASP A 64 13.39 -2.50 -13.22
N LEU A 65 13.14 -1.46 -12.41
CA LEU A 65 11.83 -0.82 -12.31
C LEU A 65 11.38 -0.15 -13.62
N ALA A 66 12.32 0.28 -14.47
CA ALA A 66 11.99 0.99 -15.70
C ALA A 66 11.03 0.23 -16.64
N LYS A 67 11.05 -1.09 -16.61
CA LYS A 67 10.12 -1.96 -17.37
C LYS A 67 8.70 -1.82 -16.83
N PHE A 68 8.53 -1.84 -15.52
CA PHE A 68 7.24 -1.77 -14.83
C PHE A 68 6.68 -0.35 -14.86
N GLU A 69 7.54 0.66 -14.77
CA GLU A 69 7.18 2.07 -14.96
C GLU A 69 6.55 2.28 -16.36
N ARG A 70 7.20 1.80 -17.42
CA ARG A 70 6.63 1.83 -18.77
C ARG A 70 5.32 1.06 -18.89
N ASN A 71 5.18 -0.07 -18.18
CA ASN A 71 3.92 -0.82 -18.15
C ASN A 71 2.80 0.03 -17.55
N VAL A 72 3.03 0.67 -16.40
CA VAL A 72 2.05 1.54 -15.75
C VAL A 72 1.67 2.69 -16.66
N GLU A 73 2.65 3.42 -17.26
CA GLU A 73 2.39 4.51 -18.20
C GLU A 73 1.54 4.08 -19.40
N ARG A 74 1.83 2.91 -19.95
CA ARG A 74 1.09 2.38 -21.12
C ARG A 74 -0.31 1.90 -20.80
N LEU A 75 -0.52 1.33 -19.61
CA LEU A 75 -1.76 0.63 -19.23
C LEU A 75 -2.77 1.55 -18.56
N VAL A 76 -2.31 2.52 -17.77
CA VAL A 76 -3.20 3.43 -17.03
C VAL A 76 -3.59 4.61 -17.91
N ARG A 77 -4.90 4.89 -17.97
CA ARG A 77 -5.49 5.90 -18.86
C ARG A 77 -6.04 7.11 -18.10
N VAL A 78 -5.87 7.11 -16.78
CA VAL A 78 -6.35 8.17 -15.89
C VAL A 78 -5.17 8.82 -15.17
N PRO A 79 -5.27 10.07 -14.73
CA PRO A 79 -4.19 10.74 -13.98
C PRO A 79 -3.81 9.98 -12.71
N LEU A 80 -2.54 9.96 -12.39
CA LEU A 80 -2.00 9.38 -11.16
C LEU A 80 -1.10 10.38 -10.46
N SER A 81 -1.19 10.47 -9.13
CA SER A 81 -0.14 11.08 -8.31
C SER A 81 1.13 10.21 -8.34
N ASP A 82 2.25 10.74 -7.83
CA ASP A 82 3.51 9.97 -7.80
C ASP A 82 3.42 8.77 -6.86
N PHE A 83 2.67 8.86 -5.78
CA PHE A 83 2.45 7.74 -4.85
C PHE A 83 1.54 6.67 -5.44
N GLN A 84 0.50 7.07 -6.17
CA GLN A 84 -0.37 6.15 -6.89
C GLN A 84 0.39 5.42 -8.00
N PHE A 85 1.24 6.14 -8.74
CA PHE A 85 2.13 5.56 -9.74
C PHE A 85 3.08 4.54 -9.09
N ALA A 86 3.79 4.93 -8.01
CA ALA A 86 4.70 4.06 -7.26
C ALA A 86 4.00 2.80 -6.72
N THR A 87 2.75 2.93 -6.25
CA THR A 87 1.95 1.80 -5.79
C THR A 87 1.71 0.77 -6.89
N LEU A 88 1.34 1.23 -8.08
CA LEU A 88 1.10 0.34 -9.22
C LEU A 88 2.39 -0.29 -9.76
N VAL A 89 3.49 0.46 -9.75
CA VAL A 89 4.83 -0.07 -10.07
C VAL A 89 5.22 -1.16 -9.07
N SER A 90 5.01 -0.95 -7.74
CA SER A 90 5.28 -1.95 -6.72
C SER A 90 4.45 -3.23 -6.93
N LEU A 91 3.16 -3.08 -7.22
CA LEU A 91 2.29 -4.21 -7.51
C LEU A 91 2.76 -5.00 -8.74
N ASP A 92 3.04 -4.29 -9.84
CA ASP A 92 3.45 -4.95 -11.09
C ASP A 92 4.85 -5.58 -10.97
N PHE A 93 5.78 -4.94 -10.26
CA PHE A 93 7.10 -5.49 -9.96
C PHE A 93 7.00 -6.81 -9.17
N ASN A 94 6.11 -6.85 -8.17
CA ASN A 94 5.92 -8.05 -7.34
C ASN A 94 5.15 -9.17 -8.06
N THR A 95 4.19 -8.84 -8.92
CA THR A 95 3.23 -9.84 -9.45
C THR A 95 3.34 -10.08 -10.95
N GLY A 96 3.81 -9.09 -11.71
CA GLY A 96 3.81 -9.11 -13.18
C GLY A 96 2.41 -9.12 -13.79
N ALA A 97 1.37 -8.83 -13.03
CA ALA A 97 -0.01 -9.12 -13.42
C ALA A 97 -0.93 -7.90 -13.53
N LEU A 98 -0.39 -6.68 -13.43
CA LEU A 98 -1.19 -5.44 -13.50
C LEU A 98 -2.08 -5.42 -14.75
N ALA A 99 -1.55 -5.78 -15.92
CA ALA A 99 -2.26 -5.75 -17.18
C ALA A 99 -3.55 -6.61 -17.21
N LYS A 100 -3.60 -7.68 -16.42
CA LYS A 100 -4.73 -8.62 -16.36
C LYS A 100 -5.64 -8.37 -15.15
N SER A 101 -5.30 -7.40 -14.30
CA SER A 101 -5.98 -7.17 -13.03
C SER A 101 -7.35 -6.51 -13.19
N THR A 102 -8.28 -6.85 -12.31
CA THR A 102 -9.53 -6.12 -12.14
C THR A 102 -9.27 -4.72 -11.60
N LEU A 103 -8.21 -4.54 -10.81
CA LEU A 103 -7.73 -3.25 -10.34
C LEU A 103 -7.58 -2.26 -11.51
N LEU A 104 -6.79 -2.64 -12.52
CA LEU A 104 -6.55 -1.79 -13.69
C LEU A 104 -7.84 -1.44 -14.44
N LYS A 105 -8.74 -2.42 -14.59
CA LYS A 105 -10.04 -2.21 -15.27
C LYS A 105 -10.89 -1.19 -14.54
N LYS A 106 -10.95 -1.24 -13.20
CA LYS A 106 -11.71 -0.29 -12.37
C LYS A 106 -11.05 1.09 -12.37
N LEU A 107 -9.74 1.14 -12.16
CA LEU A 107 -8.98 2.37 -12.17
C LEU A 107 -9.14 3.14 -13.48
N ASN A 108 -9.08 2.46 -14.63
CA ASN A 108 -9.25 3.09 -15.95
C ASN A 108 -10.68 3.57 -16.25
N ARG A 109 -11.65 3.26 -15.39
CA ARG A 109 -13.00 3.83 -15.37
C ARG A 109 -13.12 5.02 -14.41
N GLY A 110 -12.02 5.43 -13.77
CA GLY A 110 -12.00 6.50 -12.78
C GLY A 110 -12.35 6.04 -11.35
N ASP A 111 -12.49 4.73 -11.10
CA ASP A 111 -12.82 4.21 -9.77
C ASP A 111 -11.54 4.03 -8.94
N TYR A 112 -10.99 5.14 -8.45
CA TYR A 112 -9.81 5.17 -7.59
C TYR A 112 -10.07 4.52 -6.22
N ASN A 113 -11.31 4.64 -5.72
CA ASN A 113 -11.71 4.11 -4.41
C ASN A 113 -11.72 2.56 -4.38
N ALA A 114 -11.86 1.92 -5.53
CA ALA A 114 -11.79 0.46 -5.60
C ALA A 114 -10.36 -0.09 -5.47
N VAL A 115 -9.33 0.73 -5.70
CA VAL A 115 -7.93 0.24 -5.79
C VAL A 115 -7.47 -0.44 -4.51
N PRO A 116 -7.66 0.11 -3.29
CA PRO A 116 -7.24 -0.58 -2.06
C PRO A 116 -7.89 -1.96 -1.90
N GLY A 117 -9.19 -2.07 -2.16
CA GLY A 117 -9.90 -3.34 -2.09
C GLY A 117 -9.42 -4.37 -3.13
N GLU A 118 -9.02 -3.92 -4.31
CA GLU A 118 -8.46 -4.79 -5.35
C GLU A 118 -7.01 -5.21 -5.03
N LEU A 119 -6.20 -4.33 -4.43
CA LEU A 119 -4.86 -4.66 -3.94
C LEU A 119 -4.90 -5.82 -2.94
N MET A 120 -5.80 -5.77 -1.96
CA MET A 120 -5.94 -6.78 -0.92
C MET A 120 -6.32 -8.17 -1.43
N LYS A 121 -6.68 -8.33 -2.68
CA LYS A 121 -6.91 -9.65 -3.31
C LYS A 121 -5.60 -10.36 -3.71
N TRP A 122 -4.48 -9.65 -3.79
CA TRP A 122 -3.17 -10.17 -4.20
C TRP A 122 -2.32 -10.66 -3.02
N VAL A 123 -2.94 -11.47 -2.15
CA VAL A 123 -2.33 -11.98 -0.91
C VAL A 123 -2.08 -13.48 -0.92
N LYS A 124 -2.38 -14.15 -2.04
CA LYS A 124 -2.27 -15.61 -2.15
C LYS A 124 -1.00 -16.03 -2.90
N GLY A 125 -0.31 -17.02 -2.35
CA GLY A 125 0.77 -17.74 -2.99
C GLY A 125 0.47 -19.24 -3.08
N THR A 126 1.33 -20.00 -3.78
CA THR A 126 1.22 -21.46 -3.83
C THR A 126 2.06 -22.04 -2.70
N ASP A 127 1.45 -22.83 -1.83
CA ASP A 127 2.15 -23.61 -0.83
C ASP A 127 3.00 -24.70 -1.55
N PRO A 128 4.31 -24.69 -1.35
CA PRO A 128 5.20 -25.64 -2.04
C PRO A 128 4.97 -27.11 -1.64
N LYS A 129 4.39 -27.33 -0.45
CA LYS A 129 4.12 -28.69 0.04
C LYS A 129 2.82 -29.27 -0.49
N THR A 130 1.80 -28.44 -0.62
CA THR A 130 0.43 -28.89 -0.96
C THR A 130 -0.01 -28.50 -2.36
N GLY A 131 0.72 -27.59 -3.05
CA GLY A 131 0.34 -27.02 -4.33
C GLY A 131 -0.90 -26.11 -4.28
N LYS A 132 -1.52 -25.94 -3.11
CA LYS A 132 -2.74 -25.16 -2.95
C LYS A 132 -2.46 -23.66 -2.80
N LYS A 133 -3.42 -22.84 -3.21
CA LYS A 133 -3.37 -21.40 -2.98
C LYS A 133 -3.71 -21.09 -1.52
N VAL A 134 -2.75 -20.50 -0.82
CA VAL A 134 -2.87 -20.08 0.59
C VAL A 134 -2.60 -18.59 0.73
N THR A 135 -3.17 -17.99 1.76
CA THR A 135 -2.85 -16.60 2.12
C THR A 135 -1.48 -16.53 2.76
N ILE A 136 -0.62 -15.64 2.27
CA ILE A 136 0.74 -15.43 2.77
C ILE A 136 0.77 -14.13 3.58
N GLY A 137 1.12 -14.20 4.86
CA GLY A 137 1.16 -13.05 5.77
C GLY A 137 2.03 -11.89 5.26
N GLY A 138 3.20 -12.18 4.69
CA GLY A 138 4.06 -11.17 4.07
C GLY A 138 3.39 -10.42 2.92
N LEU A 139 2.58 -11.12 2.09
CA LEU A 139 1.81 -10.47 1.03
C LEU A 139 0.66 -9.63 1.59
N VAL A 140 0.00 -10.06 2.67
CA VAL A 140 -1.03 -9.26 3.35
C VAL A 140 -0.45 -7.94 3.83
N ASN A 141 0.69 -8.00 4.52
CA ASN A 141 1.37 -6.80 5.02
C ASN A 141 1.83 -5.89 3.88
N ARG A 142 2.38 -6.44 2.81
CA ARG A 142 2.78 -5.68 1.62
C ARG A 142 1.60 -4.96 0.98
N ARG A 143 0.48 -5.64 0.77
CA ARG A 143 -0.75 -5.04 0.20
C ARG A 143 -1.31 -3.96 1.10
N ALA A 144 -1.34 -4.18 2.42
CA ALA A 144 -1.76 -3.15 3.37
C ALA A 144 -0.87 -1.89 3.30
N ALA A 145 0.45 -2.07 3.22
CA ALA A 145 1.37 -0.95 3.05
C ALA A 145 1.21 -0.25 1.68
N GLU A 146 0.95 -0.98 0.61
CA GLU A 146 0.62 -0.41 -0.70
C GLU A 146 -0.69 0.38 -0.69
N CYS A 147 -1.70 -0.05 0.05
CA CYS A 147 -2.91 0.73 0.29
C CYS A 147 -2.60 2.05 1.02
N GLY A 148 -1.71 2.03 2.00
CA GLY A 148 -1.24 3.25 2.68
C GLY A 148 -0.50 4.21 1.74
N LEU A 149 0.36 3.68 0.86
CA LEU A 149 1.05 4.48 -0.14
C LEU A 149 0.07 5.08 -1.17
N TRP A 150 -0.93 4.32 -1.59
CA TRP A 150 -2.01 4.78 -2.47
C TRP A 150 -2.77 5.95 -1.85
N ALA A 151 -3.24 5.81 -0.61
CA ALA A 151 -3.98 6.84 0.13
C ALA A 151 -3.18 8.14 0.31
N LYS A 152 -1.84 8.04 0.49
CA LYS A 152 -0.97 9.20 0.54
C LYS A 152 -1.03 10.04 -0.74
N GLY A 153 -1.21 9.38 -1.89
CA GLY A 153 -1.43 10.05 -3.18
C GLY A 153 -2.79 10.74 -3.30
N GLU A 154 -3.81 10.28 -2.60
CA GLU A 154 -5.13 10.89 -2.62
C GLU A 154 -5.14 12.27 -1.96
N PHE A 155 -4.38 12.47 -0.88
CA PHE A 155 -4.23 13.78 -0.24
C PHE A 155 -3.58 14.84 -1.14
N VAL A 156 -2.73 14.44 -2.07
CA VAL A 156 -2.12 15.35 -3.06
C VAL A 156 -3.05 15.58 -4.25
N SER A 157 -3.82 14.57 -4.64
CA SER A 157 -4.75 14.61 -5.77
C SER A 157 -5.98 15.48 -5.49
N SER A 158 -6.43 15.58 -4.23
CA SER A 158 -7.59 16.41 -3.86
C SER A 158 -7.37 17.92 -4.11
N ASN A 159 -6.14 18.35 -4.30
CA ASN A 159 -5.81 19.72 -4.68
C ASN A 159 -5.98 20.00 -6.19
N TYR A 160 -6.18 18.95 -7.02
CA TYR A 160 -6.31 19.08 -8.47
C TYR A 160 -7.69 18.69 -9.03
N VAL A 161 -8.51 18.03 -8.25
CA VAL A 161 -9.90 17.76 -8.63
C VAL A 161 -10.77 18.74 -7.86
N THR A 162 -11.40 19.65 -8.58
CA THR A 162 -12.53 20.42 -8.04
C THR A 162 -13.56 19.40 -7.57
N ALA A 163 -13.55 19.10 -6.28
CA ALA A 163 -14.46 18.15 -5.69
C ALA A 163 -15.88 18.70 -5.93
N MET A 164 -16.66 18.02 -6.74
CA MET A 164 -18.11 18.14 -6.62
C MET A 164 -18.44 17.77 -5.17
N PRO A 165 -19.07 18.65 -4.40
CA PRO A 165 -19.37 18.36 -3.01
C PRO A 165 -20.30 17.15 -2.97
N ALA A 166 -19.79 16.04 -2.43
CA ALA A 166 -20.65 14.97 -1.97
C ALA A 166 -21.59 15.62 -0.94
N LYS A 167 -22.90 15.54 -1.21
CA LYS A 167 -23.92 16.05 -0.31
C LYS A 167 -23.65 15.48 1.09
N PRO A 168 -23.31 16.30 2.08
CA PRO A 168 -23.02 15.76 3.41
C PRO A 168 -24.27 15.04 3.93
N PRO A 169 -24.13 13.90 4.62
CA PRO A 169 -25.25 13.32 5.33
C PRO A 169 -25.79 14.38 6.29
N LEU A 170 -27.11 14.55 6.30
CA LEU A 170 -27.79 15.47 7.19
C LEU A 170 -27.40 15.12 8.65
N LEU A 171 -26.46 15.89 9.20
CA LEU A 171 -26.11 15.82 10.61
C LEU A 171 -27.23 16.55 11.36
N THR A 172 -28.08 15.81 12.04
CA THR A 172 -28.99 16.39 13.03
C THR A 172 -28.17 16.86 14.23
N GLY A 173 -28.59 17.94 14.90
CA GLY A 173 -27.81 18.63 15.93
C GLY A 173 -27.28 17.75 17.07
N GLU A 174 -27.90 16.61 17.36
CA GLU A 174 -27.45 15.64 18.36
C GLU A 174 -26.17 14.85 17.96
N ASN A 175 -25.90 14.70 16.68
CA ASN A 175 -24.71 13.97 16.19
C ASN A 175 -23.45 14.83 16.12
N VAL A 176 -23.59 16.16 16.16
CA VAL A 176 -22.46 17.10 16.06
C VAL A 176 -21.62 17.08 17.34
N THR A 177 -22.26 16.95 18.49
CA THR A 177 -21.58 16.97 19.82
C THR A 177 -20.69 15.74 20.02
N VAL A 178 -21.12 14.58 19.55
CA VAL A 178 -20.34 13.32 19.63
C VAL A 178 -19.15 13.33 18.66
N ALA A 179 -19.35 13.83 17.46
CA ALA A 179 -18.28 13.92 16.45
C ALA A 179 -17.18 14.92 16.85
N ALA A 180 -17.55 16.06 17.43
CA ALA A 180 -16.59 17.07 17.90
C ALA A 180 -15.75 16.57 19.11
N GLY A 181 -16.35 15.80 20.02
CA GLY A 181 -15.64 15.18 21.15
C GLY A 181 -14.62 14.13 20.73
N VAL A 182 -14.94 13.31 19.72
CA VAL A 182 -14.04 12.26 19.19
C VAL A 182 -12.87 12.87 18.41
N LEU A 183 -13.11 13.90 17.61
CA LEU A 183 -12.05 14.58 16.85
C LEU A 183 -11.11 15.39 17.76
N GLY A 184 -11.61 16.01 18.82
CA GLY A 184 -10.78 16.73 19.78
C GLY A 184 -9.84 15.80 20.57
N SER A 185 -10.29 14.61 20.94
CA SER A 185 -9.46 13.63 21.66
C SER A 185 -8.41 12.94 20.77
N LEU A 186 -8.68 12.77 19.47
CA LEU A 186 -7.72 12.24 18.49
C LEU A 186 -6.56 13.22 18.21
N ALA A 187 -6.85 14.53 18.16
CA ALA A 187 -5.83 15.55 17.92
C ALA A 187 -4.83 15.68 19.08
N THR A 188 -5.29 15.51 20.33
CA THR A 188 -4.41 15.54 21.52
C THR A 188 -3.58 14.28 21.70
N ALA A 189 -4.08 13.11 21.27
CA ALA A 189 -3.34 11.85 21.37
C ALA A 189 -2.17 11.75 20.36
N ALA A 190 -2.26 12.44 19.22
CA ALA A 190 -1.23 12.43 18.18
C ALA A 190 0.01 13.27 18.50
N SER A 191 -0.04 14.14 19.52
CA SER A 191 1.01 15.14 19.81
C SER A 191 1.94 14.79 20.99
N SER A 192 1.76 13.65 21.69
CA SER A 192 2.54 13.30 22.89
C SER A 192 3.21 11.93 22.77
N PRO A 193 4.53 11.83 22.54
CA PRO A 193 5.22 10.54 22.57
C PRO A 193 5.49 10.09 24.01
N GLY A 194 4.99 8.89 24.42
CA GLY A 194 5.31 8.29 25.72
C GLY A 194 4.27 7.32 26.27
N PRO A 195 4.51 6.77 27.50
CA PRO A 195 3.61 5.79 28.13
C PRO A 195 2.17 6.31 28.34
N LEU A 196 1.97 7.61 28.40
CA LEU A 196 0.66 8.25 28.50
C LEU A 196 -0.20 8.01 27.24
N GLN A 197 0.43 7.84 26.09
CA GLN A 197 -0.25 7.57 24.82
C GLN A 197 -0.99 6.23 24.84
N TRP A 198 -0.40 5.20 25.42
CA TRP A 198 -1.01 3.88 25.56
C TRP A 198 -2.17 3.88 26.57
N ALA A 199 -2.06 4.65 27.66
CA ALA A 199 -3.14 4.80 28.62
C ALA A 199 -4.35 5.52 28.00
N LEU A 200 -4.12 6.58 27.22
CA LEU A 200 -5.17 7.30 26.50
C LEU A 200 -5.81 6.43 25.40
N ALA A 201 -5.03 5.63 24.67
CA ALA A 201 -5.55 4.68 23.69
C ALA A 201 -6.45 3.62 24.35
N ALA A 202 -6.07 3.09 25.51
CA ALA A 202 -6.88 2.12 26.26
C ALA A 202 -8.19 2.72 26.74
N VAL A 203 -8.18 3.96 27.23
CA VAL A 203 -9.40 4.69 27.66
C VAL A 203 -10.33 4.96 26.47
N MET A 204 -9.78 5.31 25.30
CA MET A 204 -10.57 5.52 24.08
C MET A 204 -11.23 4.24 23.59
N VAL A 205 -10.50 3.11 23.59
CA VAL A 205 -11.08 1.82 23.20
C VAL A 205 -12.19 1.39 24.16
N ALA A 206 -12.00 1.58 25.46
CA ALA A 206 -13.02 1.30 26.46
C ALA A 206 -14.26 2.21 26.31
N GLY A 207 -14.04 3.50 26.02
CA GLY A 207 -15.11 4.47 25.80
C GLY A 207 -15.93 4.17 24.54
N LEU A 208 -15.28 3.77 23.45
CA LEU A 208 -15.95 3.33 22.21
C LEU A 208 -16.75 2.06 22.43
N GLY A 209 -16.21 1.08 23.17
CA GLY A 209 -16.93 -0.16 23.52
C GLY A 209 -18.18 0.12 24.35
N ALA A 210 -18.10 0.98 25.36
CA ALA A 210 -19.24 1.37 26.20
C ALA A 210 -20.31 2.14 25.38
N GLY A 211 -19.89 3.04 24.49
CA GLY A 211 -20.80 3.81 23.63
C GLY A 211 -21.55 2.92 22.64
N VAL A 212 -20.88 1.97 22.01
CA VAL A 212 -21.51 0.99 21.09
C VAL A 212 -22.47 0.08 21.87
N TRP A 213 -22.07 -0.41 23.05
CA TRP A 213 -22.92 -1.23 23.89
C TRP A 213 -24.18 -0.49 24.33
N TRP A 214 -24.06 0.78 24.75
CA TRP A 214 -25.18 1.63 25.13
C TRP A 214 -26.15 1.87 23.95
N LEU A 215 -25.62 2.12 22.73
CA LEU A 215 -26.45 2.27 21.54
C LEU A 215 -27.22 1.00 21.18
N ILE A 216 -26.60 -0.17 21.36
CA ILE A 216 -27.26 -1.45 21.12
C ILE A 216 -28.37 -1.69 22.15
N GLN A 217 -28.15 -1.37 23.42
CA GLN A 217 -29.16 -1.50 24.48
C GLN A 217 -30.35 -0.56 24.23
N ARG A 218 -30.08 0.67 23.88
CA ARG A 218 -31.14 1.66 23.60
C ARG A 218 -32.00 1.24 22.40
N ARG A 219 -31.42 0.67 21.35
CA ARG A 219 -32.19 0.13 20.23
C ARG A 219 -33.04 -1.09 20.58
N ARG A 220 -32.63 -1.87 21.57
CA ARG A 220 -33.42 -3.01 22.07
C ARG A 220 -34.62 -2.55 22.89
N GLU A 221 -34.47 -1.46 23.62
CA GLU A 221 -35.56 -0.85 24.40
C GLU A 221 -36.59 -0.12 23.52
N GLU A 222 -36.15 0.44 22.39
CA GLU A 222 -37.05 1.10 21.43
C GLU A 222 -37.79 0.08 20.52
N ALA A 223 -37.37 -1.19 20.51
CA ALA A 223 -37.96 -2.27 19.70
C ALA A 223 -38.85 -3.27 20.51
N ALA A 224 -38.98 -3.06 21.85
CA ALA A 224 -39.82 -3.83 22.75
C ALA A 224 -41.03 -3.04 23.20
#